data_0b1cde90020545a779b0cbc41f75ac7a
#
_entry.id   0b1cde90020545a779b0cbc41f75ac7a
#
_cell.length_a   1.000
_cell.length_b   1.000
_cell.length_c   1.000
_cell.angle_alpha   90.00
_cell.angle_beta   90.00
_cell.angle_gamma   90.00
#
_symmetry.space_group_name_H-M   'P 1'
#
loop_
_entity.id
_entity.type
_entity.pdbx_description
1 polymer ?
#
loop_
_entity_poly.entity_id
_entity_poly.type
_entity_poly.pdbx_seq_one_letter_code
_entity_poly.pdbx_strand_id
1 'polypeptide(L)'
;GLQLNVVCPDRDVVREFAYAHENVEVILQINQASLDAIRRPPALYGFPWDYVERYAGIRHALLDASAGTGKAFDADRTGERIMECYDQWDRYMIRGGVAGGLGPDCGSLLDDLRDALLGQEGDPDIELRELSFDMESNVRVPVDNPTPGAKHQDRLDHDKAVAGVRAVCMAIRGTP
;
A
#
# COMPACT_ATOMS: atom_id res chain seq x y z
N GLY A 1 5.52 -4.46 -12.58
CA GLY A 1 5.36 -5.23 -11.36
C GLY A 1 4.09 -6.05 -11.33
N LEU A 2 4.02 -7.04 -10.48
CA LEU A 2 2.82 -7.82 -10.19
C LEU A 2 2.35 -7.49 -8.77
N GLN A 3 1.15 -6.93 -8.63
CA GLN A 3 0.53 -6.67 -7.34
C GLN A 3 -0.35 -7.87 -6.94
N LEU A 4 -0.07 -8.42 -5.76
CA LEU A 4 -0.82 -9.52 -5.20
C LEU A 4 -1.85 -8.98 -4.19
N ASN A 5 -3.10 -8.90 -4.64
CA ASN A 5 -4.25 -8.49 -3.81
C ASN A 5 -5.06 -9.71 -3.37
N VAL A 6 -4.42 -10.58 -2.60
CA VAL A 6 -5.03 -11.78 -2.03
C VAL A 6 -4.63 -11.92 -0.57
N VAL A 7 -5.52 -12.50 0.23
CA VAL A 7 -5.23 -12.76 1.64
C VAL A 7 -4.23 -13.91 1.74
N CYS A 8 -3.04 -13.60 2.28
CA CYS A 8 -1.99 -14.59 2.53
C CYS A 8 -1.73 -15.49 1.30
N PRO A 9 -1.14 -14.98 0.20
CA PRO A 9 -0.84 -15.79 -0.98
C PRO A 9 0.06 -16.97 -0.60
N ASP A 10 -0.06 -18.07 -1.35
CA ASP A 10 0.79 -19.23 -1.13
C ASP A 10 2.26 -18.88 -1.36
N ARG A 11 3.09 -19.18 -0.38
CA ARG A 11 4.51 -18.80 -0.35
C ARG A 11 5.31 -19.44 -1.47
N ASP A 12 5.09 -20.72 -1.68
CA ASP A 12 5.88 -21.46 -2.67
C ASP A 12 5.54 -21.01 -4.08
N VAL A 13 4.26 -20.70 -4.32
CA VAL A 13 3.80 -20.13 -5.61
C VAL A 13 4.43 -18.75 -5.85
N VAL A 14 4.44 -17.87 -4.84
CA VAL A 14 5.07 -16.54 -4.97
C VAL A 14 6.58 -16.67 -5.24
N ARG A 15 7.25 -17.58 -4.54
CA ARG A 15 8.67 -17.84 -4.74
C ARG A 15 8.96 -18.37 -6.14
N GLU A 16 8.23 -19.38 -6.59
CA GLU A 16 8.40 -19.95 -7.93
C GLU A 16 8.17 -18.91 -9.02
N PHE A 17 7.14 -18.07 -8.84
CA PHE A 17 6.90 -16.96 -9.75
C PHE A 17 8.08 -15.98 -9.79
N ALA A 18 8.57 -15.55 -8.62
CA ALA A 18 9.68 -14.60 -8.54
C ALA A 18 10.97 -15.16 -9.17
N TYR A 19 11.27 -16.43 -8.98
CA TYR A 19 12.40 -17.09 -9.64
C TYR A 19 12.21 -17.22 -11.15
N ALA A 20 11.01 -17.53 -11.61
CA ALA A 20 10.73 -17.67 -13.04
C ALA A 20 10.70 -16.32 -13.77
N HIS A 21 10.49 -15.22 -13.06
CA HIS A 21 10.26 -13.89 -13.60
C HIS A 21 11.09 -12.82 -12.87
N GLU A 22 12.41 -12.97 -12.86
CA GLU A 22 13.35 -12.09 -12.13
C GLU A 22 13.23 -10.60 -12.48
N ASN A 23 12.70 -10.26 -13.66
CA ASN A 23 12.47 -8.88 -14.10
C ASN A 23 11.11 -8.33 -13.66
N VAL A 24 10.29 -9.09 -12.95
CA VAL A 24 8.98 -8.68 -12.46
C VAL A 24 9.04 -8.48 -10.96
N GLU A 25 8.94 -7.24 -10.52
CA GLU A 25 8.83 -6.93 -9.10
C GLU A 25 7.46 -7.36 -8.57
N VAL A 26 7.46 -8.04 -7.43
CA VAL A 26 6.23 -8.45 -6.73
C VAL A 26 5.91 -7.42 -5.65
N ILE A 27 4.69 -6.87 -5.69
CA ILE A 27 4.13 -5.97 -4.70
C ILE A 27 3.16 -6.77 -3.85
N LEU A 28 3.44 -6.92 -2.57
CA LEU A 28 2.53 -7.60 -1.64
C LEU A 28 1.55 -6.60 -1.05
N GLN A 29 0.27 -6.73 -1.37
CA GLN A 29 -0.77 -5.91 -0.74
C GLN A 29 -1.21 -6.54 0.58
N ILE A 30 -1.09 -5.76 1.64
CA ILE A 30 -1.46 -6.13 3.01
C ILE A 30 -2.78 -5.43 3.33
N ASN A 31 -3.87 -6.13 3.17
CA ASN A 31 -5.20 -5.62 3.51
C ASN A 31 -5.61 -6.02 4.94
N GLN A 32 -6.74 -5.49 5.43
CA GLN A 32 -7.21 -5.77 6.78
C GLN A 32 -7.45 -7.28 7.02
N ALA A 33 -7.92 -8.01 6.03
CA ALA A 33 -8.13 -9.47 6.16
C ALA A 33 -6.81 -10.23 6.31
N SER A 34 -5.75 -9.77 5.65
CA SER A 34 -4.39 -10.29 5.84
C SER A 34 -3.89 -9.99 7.26
N LEU A 35 -4.07 -8.76 7.74
CA LEU A 35 -3.72 -8.38 9.12
C LEU A 35 -4.48 -9.20 10.16
N ASP A 36 -5.76 -9.44 9.96
CA ASP A 36 -6.59 -10.23 10.87
C ASP A 36 -6.21 -11.72 10.87
N ALA A 37 -5.80 -12.24 9.71
CA ALA A 37 -5.32 -13.62 9.59
C ALA A 37 -4.01 -13.84 10.37
N ILE A 38 -3.13 -12.84 10.39
CA ILE A 38 -1.86 -12.87 11.13
C ILE A 38 -2.06 -12.90 12.64
N ARG A 39 -3.08 -12.21 13.13
CA ARG A 39 -3.35 -12.10 14.58
C ARG A 39 -3.90 -13.37 15.20
N ARG A 40 -4.18 -14.40 14.41
CA ARG A 40 -4.68 -15.70 14.93
C ARG A 40 -3.51 -16.64 15.22
N PRO A 41 -3.38 -17.17 16.46
CA PRO A 41 -2.40 -18.21 16.74
C PRO A 41 -2.64 -19.45 15.82
N PRO A 42 -1.57 -20.08 15.28
CA PRO A 42 -0.15 -19.96 15.58
C PRO A 42 0.62 -18.96 14.70
N ALA A 43 -0.05 -18.11 13.96
CA ALA A 43 0.55 -17.22 12.95
C ALA A 43 1.26 -15.97 13.53
N LEU A 44 1.47 -15.89 14.84
CA LEU A 44 1.99 -14.71 15.54
C LEU A 44 3.40 -14.25 15.13
N TYR A 45 4.15 -15.01 14.35
CA TYR A 45 5.57 -14.72 14.09
C TYR A 45 5.98 -14.68 12.62
N GLY A 46 5.07 -14.78 11.68
CA GLY A 46 5.49 -15.04 10.31
C GLY A 46 5.06 -14.08 9.23
N PHE A 47 3.94 -13.45 9.34
CA PHE A 47 3.43 -12.62 8.26
C PHE A 47 3.60 -11.12 8.58
N PRO A 48 3.94 -10.29 7.62
CA PRO A 48 4.30 -10.59 6.23
C PRO A 48 5.75 -11.04 6.05
N TRP A 49 6.51 -11.15 7.13
CA TRP A 49 7.96 -11.28 7.19
C TRP A 49 8.44 -12.64 6.73
N ASP A 50 7.69 -13.70 7.01
CA ASP A 50 7.96 -15.02 6.46
C ASP A 50 7.98 -15.04 4.93
N TYR A 51 7.22 -14.12 4.32
CA TYR A 51 7.24 -13.95 2.88
C TYR A 51 8.51 -13.27 2.42
N VAL A 52 8.99 -12.31 3.20
CA VAL A 52 10.16 -11.50 2.86
C VAL A 52 11.45 -12.25 3.11
N GLU A 53 11.60 -12.91 4.26
CA GLU A 53 12.80 -13.67 4.61
C GLU A 53 13.13 -14.78 3.59
N ARG A 54 12.10 -15.29 2.93
CA ARG A 54 12.23 -16.43 2.02
C ARG A 54 12.11 -16.07 0.53
N TYR A 55 11.81 -14.80 0.21
CA TYR A 55 11.48 -14.41 -1.17
C TYR A 55 12.33 -13.27 -1.67
N ALA A 56 13.34 -13.61 -2.44
CA ALA A 56 14.19 -12.65 -3.14
C ALA A 56 13.44 -11.75 -4.15
N GLY A 57 12.14 -11.97 -4.37
CA GLY A 57 11.34 -11.26 -5.39
C GLY A 57 10.40 -10.19 -4.86
N ILE A 58 10.08 -10.15 -3.53
CA ILE A 58 9.22 -9.09 -2.98
C ILE A 58 10.08 -7.86 -2.70
N ARG A 59 9.75 -6.76 -3.35
CA ARG A 59 10.44 -5.47 -3.21
C ARG A 59 9.55 -4.39 -2.62
N HIS A 60 8.24 -4.59 -2.62
CA HIS A 60 7.26 -3.61 -2.19
C HIS A 60 6.20 -4.27 -1.32
N ALA A 61 5.83 -3.60 -0.24
CA ALA A 61 4.67 -3.93 0.58
C ALA A 61 3.72 -2.72 0.60
N LEU A 62 2.45 -2.95 0.31
CA LEU A 62 1.43 -1.91 0.22
C LEU A 62 0.36 -2.16 1.29
N LEU A 63 0.26 -1.27 2.28
CA LEU A 63 -0.82 -1.30 3.26
C LEU A 63 -2.09 -0.73 2.62
N ASP A 64 -3.12 -1.55 2.47
CA ASP A 64 -4.43 -1.15 1.98
C ASP A 64 -5.49 -1.34 3.07
N ALA A 65 -5.70 -0.31 3.87
CA ALA A 65 -6.73 -0.31 4.89
C ALA A 65 -8.16 -0.28 4.32
N SER A 66 -8.32 0.11 3.06
CA SER A 66 -9.63 0.20 2.40
C SER A 66 -10.15 -1.13 1.84
N ALA A 67 -9.31 -2.14 1.75
CA ALA A 67 -9.60 -3.43 1.10
C ALA A 67 -10.16 -3.25 -0.34
N GLY A 68 -9.63 -2.30 -1.09
CA GLY A 68 -10.04 -2.03 -2.47
C GLY A 68 -11.38 -1.29 -2.60
N THR A 69 -11.96 -0.76 -1.51
CA THR A 69 -13.23 -0.03 -1.56
C THR A 69 -13.09 1.43 -1.96
N GLY A 70 -11.86 1.95 -2.09
CA GLY A 70 -11.58 3.35 -2.39
C GLY A 70 -11.90 4.32 -1.25
N LYS A 71 -12.22 3.83 -0.05
CA LYS A 71 -12.43 4.67 1.12
C LYS A 71 -11.09 5.19 1.65
N ALA A 72 -11.12 6.40 2.19
CA ALA A 72 -9.97 6.96 2.89
C ALA A 72 -9.53 6.01 4.02
N PHE A 73 -8.23 5.84 4.16
CA PHE A 73 -7.68 5.13 5.32
C PHE A 73 -7.77 6.03 6.58
N ASP A 74 -7.73 5.38 7.73
CA ASP A 74 -7.56 6.04 9.02
C ASP A 74 -6.07 6.34 9.20
N ALA A 75 -5.70 7.62 9.32
CA ALA A 75 -4.31 8.06 9.34
C ALA A 75 -3.56 7.56 10.59
N ASP A 76 -4.18 7.66 11.77
CA ASP A 76 -3.57 7.22 13.03
C ASP A 76 -3.30 5.72 13.00
N ARG A 77 -4.31 4.94 12.64
CA ARG A 77 -4.20 3.49 12.55
C ARG A 77 -3.22 3.04 11.47
N THR A 78 -3.16 3.77 10.36
CA THR A 78 -2.22 3.47 9.28
C THR A 78 -0.80 3.82 9.69
N GLY A 79 -0.61 4.95 10.38
CA GLY A 79 0.66 5.34 10.99
C GLY A 79 1.19 4.27 11.94
N GLU A 80 0.36 3.83 12.91
CA GLU A 80 0.71 2.72 13.82
C GLU A 80 1.16 1.46 13.06
N ARG A 81 0.47 1.11 11.96
CA ARG A 81 0.83 -0.06 11.15
C ARG A 81 2.13 0.10 10.37
N ILE A 82 2.39 1.28 9.85
CA ILE A 82 3.67 1.60 9.22
C ILE A 82 4.79 1.42 10.23
N MET A 83 4.65 1.98 11.43
CA MET A 83 5.63 1.87 12.50
C MET A 83 5.89 0.41 12.89
N GLU A 84 4.85 -0.40 13.10
CA GLU A 84 4.97 -1.84 13.38
C GLU A 84 5.75 -2.61 12.28
N CYS A 85 5.70 -2.11 11.06
CA CYS A 85 6.29 -2.77 9.90
C CYS A 85 7.68 -2.23 9.53
N TYR A 86 8.01 -1.00 9.92
CA TYR A 86 9.15 -0.25 9.39
C TYR A 86 10.48 -0.94 9.58
N ASP A 87 10.79 -1.40 10.79
CA ASP A 87 12.04 -2.10 11.09
C ASP A 87 12.26 -3.31 10.17
N GLN A 88 11.18 -3.97 9.82
CA GLN A 88 11.22 -5.13 8.95
C GLN A 88 11.41 -4.72 7.49
N TRP A 89 10.72 -3.65 7.07
CA TRP A 89 10.91 -3.10 5.73
C TRP A 89 12.34 -2.65 5.49
N ASP A 90 12.91 -1.93 6.44
CA ASP A 90 14.31 -1.50 6.39
C ASP A 90 15.26 -2.71 6.37
N ARG A 91 15.08 -3.63 7.32
CA ARG A 91 15.91 -4.85 7.43
C ARG A 91 15.94 -5.68 6.15
N TYR A 92 14.82 -5.78 5.45
CA TYR A 92 14.70 -6.59 4.23
C TYR A 92 14.73 -5.77 2.94
N MET A 93 15.03 -4.48 3.04
CA MET A 93 15.09 -3.55 1.90
C MET A 93 13.78 -3.54 1.09
N ILE A 94 12.64 -3.56 1.78
CA ILE A 94 11.32 -3.45 1.18
C ILE A 94 10.90 -2.00 1.20
N ARG A 95 10.34 -1.55 0.09
CA ARG A 95 9.68 -0.26 0.02
C ARG A 95 8.26 -0.38 0.54
N GLY A 96 7.99 0.27 1.66
CA GLY A 96 6.65 0.40 2.20
C GLY A 96 5.79 1.36 1.39
N GLY A 97 4.49 1.18 1.44
CA GLY A 97 3.56 2.07 0.79
C GLY A 97 2.17 1.98 1.39
N VAL A 98 1.33 2.94 1.04
CA VAL A 98 -0.07 3.04 1.46
C VAL A 98 -1.01 3.17 0.29
N ALA A 99 -2.19 2.57 0.44
CA ALA A 99 -3.30 2.64 -0.50
C ALA A 99 -4.61 2.92 0.25
N GLY A 100 -5.61 3.37 -0.48
CA GLY A 100 -6.95 3.59 0.02
C GLY A 100 -7.31 5.06 0.13
N GLY A 101 -8.28 5.46 -0.68
CA GLY A 101 -8.85 6.81 -0.66
C GLY A 101 -7.95 7.92 -1.18
N LEU A 102 -6.76 7.62 -1.65
CA LEU A 102 -5.86 8.62 -2.23
C LEU A 102 -6.38 9.12 -3.58
N GLY A 103 -6.29 10.42 -3.79
CA GLY A 103 -6.79 11.09 -4.98
C GLY A 103 -6.48 12.59 -4.96
N PRO A 104 -7.18 13.40 -5.78
CA PRO A 104 -6.92 14.84 -5.87
C PRO A 104 -6.99 15.60 -4.55
N ASP A 105 -7.86 15.15 -3.64
CA ASP A 105 -8.17 15.81 -2.35
C ASP A 105 -7.49 15.13 -1.16
N CYS A 106 -6.45 14.31 -1.38
CA CYS A 106 -5.80 13.55 -0.30
C CYS A 106 -4.82 14.38 0.56
N GLY A 107 -4.66 15.67 0.30
CA GLY A 107 -3.67 16.50 1.01
C GLY A 107 -3.82 16.45 2.54
N SER A 108 -5.02 16.72 3.07
CA SER A 108 -5.28 16.67 4.50
C SER A 108 -5.06 15.26 5.09
N LEU A 109 -5.46 14.21 4.39
CA LEU A 109 -5.24 12.83 4.80
C LEU A 109 -3.75 12.48 4.94
N LEU A 110 -2.92 13.01 4.04
CA LEU A 110 -1.48 12.83 4.08
C LEU A 110 -0.80 13.69 5.15
N ASP A 111 -1.35 14.88 5.44
CA ASP A 111 -0.91 15.70 6.56
C ASP A 111 -1.21 14.99 7.88
N ASP A 112 -2.42 14.44 8.05
CA ASP A 112 -2.79 13.65 9.23
C ASP A 112 -1.88 12.40 9.38
N LEU A 113 -1.58 11.71 8.27
CA LEU A 113 -0.65 10.57 8.29
C LEU A 113 0.77 11.00 8.71
N ARG A 114 1.25 12.13 8.20
CA ARG A 114 2.54 12.66 8.60
C ARG A 114 2.58 12.94 10.10
N ASP A 115 1.54 13.59 10.63
CA ASP A 115 1.45 13.92 12.04
C ASP A 115 1.38 12.64 12.91
N ALA A 116 0.68 11.61 12.46
CA ALA A 116 0.64 10.31 13.10
C ALA A 116 2.00 9.61 13.13
N LEU A 117 2.81 9.76 12.09
CA LEU A 117 4.17 9.19 12.04
C LEU A 117 5.17 9.96 12.92
N LEU A 118 5.01 11.28 13.03
CA LEU A 118 5.89 12.13 13.85
C LEU A 118 5.51 12.12 15.35
N GLY A 119 4.29 11.76 15.69
CA GLY A 119 3.75 11.83 17.05
C GLY A 119 4.17 10.68 17.97
N GLN A 120 4.91 9.70 17.50
CA GLN A 120 5.32 8.52 18.29
C GLN A 120 6.67 8.80 18.98
N GLU A 121 6.65 9.08 20.30
CA GLU A 121 7.90 9.30 21.07
C GLU A 121 8.82 8.06 21.05
N GLY A 122 10.01 8.22 20.50
CA GLY A 122 11.09 7.23 20.56
C GLY A 122 11.21 6.32 19.34
N ASP A 123 10.36 6.51 18.34
CA ASP A 123 10.42 5.76 17.08
C ASP A 123 11.20 6.50 15.97
N PRO A 124 11.73 5.79 14.97
CA PRO A 124 12.45 6.41 13.88
C PRO A 124 11.57 7.42 13.16
N ASP A 125 12.14 8.57 12.82
CA ASP A 125 11.49 9.60 12.00
C ASP A 125 11.23 9.04 10.59
N ILE A 126 10.06 8.44 10.38
CA ILE A 126 9.63 7.98 9.06
C ILE A 126 9.03 9.16 8.31
N GLU A 127 9.69 9.54 7.23
CA GLU A 127 9.18 10.61 6.40
C GLU A 127 8.26 10.08 5.30
N LEU A 128 7.20 10.82 4.95
CA LEU A 128 6.30 10.46 3.84
C LEU A 128 7.03 10.17 2.53
N ARG A 129 8.20 10.81 2.30
CA ARG A 129 9.01 10.57 1.10
C ARG A 129 9.58 9.15 0.99
N GLU A 130 9.62 8.40 2.09
CA GLU A 130 10.09 7.02 2.13
C GLU A 130 9.01 6.02 1.75
N LEU A 131 7.76 6.47 1.70
CA LEU A 131 6.60 5.66 1.36
C LEU A 131 6.23 5.77 -0.13
N SER A 132 5.68 4.68 -0.65
CA SER A 132 4.99 4.66 -1.94
C SER A 132 3.49 4.93 -1.74
N PHE A 133 2.85 5.51 -2.75
CA PHE A 133 1.42 5.84 -2.69
C PHE A 133 0.68 5.25 -3.89
N ASP A 134 -0.38 4.46 -3.61
CA ASP A 134 -1.23 3.87 -4.66
C ASP A 134 -2.58 4.59 -4.72
N MET A 135 -2.87 5.18 -5.88
CA MET A 135 -4.10 5.90 -6.18
C MET A 135 -4.87 5.16 -7.27
N GLU A 136 -5.87 4.41 -6.92
CA GLU A 136 -6.63 3.66 -7.92
C GLU A 136 -8.05 4.21 -8.11
N SER A 137 -8.91 4.04 -7.13
CA SER A 137 -10.34 4.27 -7.29
C SER A 137 -10.72 5.74 -7.50
N ASN A 138 -10.05 6.67 -6.80
CA ASN A 138 -10.40 8.09 -6.83
C ASN A 138 -9.86 8.83 -8.06
N VAL A 139 -9.03 8.18 -8.85
CA VAL A 139 -8.51 8.73 -10.12
C VAL A 139 -9.14 8.07 -11.34
N ARG A 140 -10.21 7.32 -11.16
CA ARG A 140 -10.95 6.65 -12.22
C ARG A 140 -12.34 7.26 -12.42
N VAL A 141 -12.87 7.13 -13.61
CA VAL A 141 -14.24 7.51 -13.97
C VAL A 141 -14.90 6.40 -14.76
N PRO A 142 -16.23 6.21 -14.62
CA PRO A 142 -16.97 5.26 -15.44
C PRO A 142 -16.81 5.57 -16.92
N VAL A 143 -16.84 4.55 -17.77
CA VAL A 143 -16.92 4.74 -19.23
C VAL A 143 -18.36 5.07 -19.65
N ASP A 144 -18.52 5.95 -20.64
CA ASP A 144 -19.83 6.46 -21.07
C ASP A 144 -20.77 5.40 -21.64
N ASN A 145 -20.21 4.38 -22.29
CA ASN A 145 -20.98 3.28 -22.89
C ASN A 145 -20.41 1.92 -22.44
N PRO A 146 -20.79 1.47 -21.24
CA PRO A 146 -20.28 0.22 -20.72
C PRO A 146 -20.75 -0.99 -21.53
N THR A 147 -19.86 -1.94 -21.81
CA THR A 147 -20.25 -3.20 -22.45
C THR A 147 -21.10 -4.03 -21.48
N PRO A 148 -22.33 -4.44 -21.85
CA PRO A 148 -23.16 -5.23 -20.96
C PRO A 148 -22.45 -6.48 -20.45
N GLY A 149 -22.48 -6.67 -19.12
CA GLY A 149 -21.90 -7.85 -18.46
C GLY A 149 -20.39 -7.78 -18.18
N ALA A 150 -19.67 -6.76 -18.66
CA ALA A 150 -18.26 -6.58 -18.30
C ALA A 150 -18.14 -6.01 -16.89
N LYS A 151 -17.20 -6.57 -16.11
CA LYS A 151 -16.84 -6.06 -14.79
C LYS A 151 -15.77 -4.95 -14.93
N HIS A 152 -15.81 -3.96 -14.04
CA HIS A 152 -14.80 -2.89 -13.97
C HIS A 152 -14.63 -2.10 -15.26
N GLN A 153 -15.71 -1.43 -15.67
CA GLN A 153 -15.68 -0.52 -16.82
C GLN A 153 -15.48 0.91 -16.35
N ASP A 154 -14.25 1.19 -16.05
CA ASP A 154 -13.76 2.51 -15.69
C ASP A 154 -12.47 2.81 -16.47
N ARG A 155 -12.15 4.05 -16.59
CA ARG A 155 -10.91 4.53 -17.20
C ARG A 155 -10.18 5.48 -16.27
N LEU A 156 -8.88 5.56 -16.41
CA LEU A 156 -8.09 6.55 -15.72
C LEU A 156 -8.52 7.95 -16.15
N ASP A 157 -8.85 8.80 -15.18
CA ASP A 157 -9.02 10.23 -15.38
C ASP A 157 -7.67 10.90 -15.24
N HIS A 158 -7.12 11.36 -16.36
CA HIS A 158 -5.79 11.95 -16.39
C HIS A 158 -5.65 13.19 -15.49
N ASP A 159 -6.67 14.06 -15.48
CA ASP A 159 -6.63 15.29 -14.70
C ASP A 159 -6.69 14.99 -13.20
N LYS A 160 -7.52 14.04 -12.78
CA LYS A 160 -7.56 13.54 -11.41
C LYS A 160 -6.25 12.87 -11.00
N ALA A 161 -5.67 12.06 -11.86
CA ALA A 161 -4.39 11.41 -11.60
C ALA A 161 -3.26 12.45 -11.41
N VAL A 162 -3.18 13.44 -12.28
CA VAL A 162 -2.21 14.55 -12.16
C VAL A 162 -2.45 15.35 -10.89
N ALA A 163 -3.70 15.67 -10.56
CA ALA A 163 -4.04 16.39 -9.33
C ALA A 163 -3.66 15.58 -8.09
N GLY A 164 -3.94 14.27 -8.06
CA GLY A 164 -3.55 13.38 -6.97
C GLY A 164 -2.04 13.31 -6.78
N VAL A 165 -1.27 13.14 -7.86
CA VAL A 165 0.21 13.16 -7.79
C VAL A 165 0.71 14.50 -7.25
N ARG A 166 0.12 15.61 -7.64
CA ARG A 166 0.49 16.93 -7.10
C ARG A 166 0.20 17.03 -5.62
N ALA A 167 -0.96 16.55 -5.15
CA ALA A 167 -1.32 16.56 -3.73
C ALA A 167 -0.30 15.76 -2.90
N VAL A 168 0.08 14.56 -3.35
CA VAL A 168 1.14 13.75 -2.71
C VAL A 168 2.47 14.49 -2.70
N CYS A 169 2.89 15.05 -3.83
CA CYS A 169 4.15 15.79 -3.90
C CYS A 169 4.18 17.01 -2.97
N MET A 170 3.06 17.69 -2.80
CA MET A 170 2.94 18.82 -1.85
C MET A 170 3.04 18.35 -0.41
N ALA A 171 2.34 17.29 -0.04
CA ALA A 171 2.41 16.70 1.30
C ALA A 171 3.82 16.21 1.66
N ILE A 172 4.52 15.55 0.71
CA ILE A 172 5.91 15.10 0.91
C ILE A 172 6.88 16.27 1.15
N ARG A 173 6.68 17.39 0.45
CA ARG A 173 7.58 18.55 0.59
C ARG A 173 7.32 19.39 1.85
N GLY A 174 6.22 19.14 2.52
CA GLY A 174 5.67 20.04 3.52
C GLY A 174 5.07 21.29 2.85
N THR A 175 4.05 21.85 3.44
CA THR A 175 3.56 23.20 3.06
C THR A 175 4.61 24.20 3.48
N PRO A 176 5.02 25.16 2.61
CA PRO A 176 5.97 26.20 2.99
C PRO A 176 5.45 27.10 4.10
#